data_3858f4f5272d457fd169cd0c6a5b389e
#
_entry.id   3858f4f5272d457fd169cd0c6a5b389e
#
_cell.length_a   1.000
_cell.length_b   1.000
_cell.length_c   1.000
_cell.angle_alpha   90.00
_cell.angle_beta   90.00
_cell.angle_gamma   90.00
#
_symmetry.space_group_name_H-M   'P 1'
#
loop_
_entity.id
_entity.type
_entity.pdbx_description
1 polymer ?
#
loop_
_entity_poly.entity_id
_entity_poly.type
_entity_poly.pdbx_seq_one_letter_code
_entity_poly.pdbx_strand_id
1 'polypeptide(L)'
;MEISNVRSSTDKTENGTPIVQPGKETSKDIFLKMLVGQMTNQDPFNPQDPTQYITQLAQFSTLEQMMAMNDGIEYLVGINNGVLVNSALATSSALIGKEIELCVPDDKGETVDYSGTLKSVSIKDGTVYLEVKLSDTGEIKEFPYSSLVKVKDNTEG
;
A
#
# COMPACT_ATOMS: atom_id res chain seq x y z
N MET A 1 0.44 40.69 9.88
CA MET A 1 0.11 39.25 9.69
C MET A 1 0.00 38.64 11.05
N GLU A 2 -1.22 38.49 11.53
CA GLU A 2 -1.50 37.87 12.84
C GLU A 2 -1.49 36.36 12.69
N ILE A 3 -0.63 35.71 13.46
CA ILE A 3 -0.59 34.27 13.58
C ILE A 3 -1.71 33.87 14.55
N SER A 4 -2.78 33.36 14.00
CA SER A 4 -3.93 32.88 14.76
C SER A 4 -3.49 31.72 15.65
N ASN A 5 -3.55 31.95 16.95
CA ASN A 5 -3.31 31.02 18.03
C ASN A 5 -4.36 29.89 17.96
N VAL A 6 -3.97 28.68 17.48
CA VAL A 6 -4.81 27.49 17.57
C VAL A 6 -4.89 27.10 19.03
N ARG A 7 -5.96 27.48 19.68
CA ARG A 7 -6.31 27.03 21.03
C ARG A 7 -6.55 25.52 20.96
N SER A 8 -5.73 24.77 21.70
CA SER A 8 -6.01 23.41 22.11
C SER A 8 -7.42 23.34 22.72
N SER A 9 -8.36 22.75 21.98
CA SER A 9 -9.68 22.46 22.49
C SER A 9 -9.55 21.36 23.54
N THR A 10 -9.93 21.67 24.76
CA THR A 10 -10.05 20.71 25.85
C THR A 10 -11.11 19.67 25.44
N ASP A 11 -10.69 18.41 25.34
CA ASP A 11 -11.54 17.27 24.89
C ASP A 11 -12.64 16.92 25.92
N LYS A 12 -13.53 17.87 26.24
CA LYS A 12 -14.68 17.66 27.11
C LYS A 12 -15.92 18.34 26.54
N THR A 13 -17.07 17.65 26.63
CA THR A 13 -18.36 18.24 26.34
C THR A 13 -18.72 19.34 27.34
N GLU A 14 -19.70 20.20 27.03
CA GLU A 14 -20.23 21.25 27.93
C GLU A 14 -20.63 20.73 29.33
N ASN A 15 -20.96 19.44 29.43
CA ASN A 15 -21.28 18.75 30.68
C ASN A 15 -20.11 18.00 31.33
N GLY A 16 -18.87 18.29 30.89
CA GLY A 16 -17.67 17.72 31.50
C GLY A 16 -17.36 16.28 31.12
N THR A 17 -18.12 15.67 30.19
CA THR A 17 -17.86 14.31 29.74
C THR A 17 -16.67 14.31 28.78
N PRO A 18 -15.64 13.45 28.97
CA PRO A 18 -14.53 13.35 28.04
C PRO A 18 -15.01 12.92 26.66
N ILE A 19 -14.62 13.65 25.63
CA ILE A 19 -14.84 13.22 24.23
C ILE A 19 -13.74 12.24 23.89
N VAL A 20 -14.09 10.97 23.72
CA VAL A 20 -13.16 9.94 23.22
C VAL A 20 -13.04 10.14 21.71
N GLN A 21 -11.89 10.65 21.27
CA GLN A 21 -11.58 10.72 19.84
C GLN A 21 -11.26 9.30 19.35
N PRO A 22 -11.94 8.80 18.31
CA PRO A 22 -11.62 7.50 17.74
C PRO A 22 -10.15 7.46 17.29
N GLY A 23 -9.34 6.55 17.87
CA GLY A 23 -7.95 6.31 17.50
C GLY A 23 -6.89 6.88 18.44
N LYS A 24 -7.23 7.59 19.52
CA LYS A 24 -6.24 8.15 20.45
C LYS A 24 -6.10 7.38 21.77
N GLU A 25 -7.11 6.63 22.18
CA GLU A 25 -7.04 5.73 23.34
C GLU A 25 -7.00 4.28 22.87
N THR A 26 -5.98 3.55 23.26
CA THR A 26 -5.90 2.11 23.00
C THR A 26 -6.95 1.40 23.86
N SER A 27 -7.48 0.28 23.39
CA SER A 27 -8.41 -0.59 24.15
C SER A 27 -7.85 -0.91 25.55
N LYS A 28 -6.55 -0.91 25.72
CA LYS A 28 -5.82 -1.05 26.97
C LYS A 28 -6.06 0.13 27.94
N ASP A 29 -6.06 1.36 27.43
CA ASP A 29 -6.25 2.56 28.28
C ASP A 29 -7.70 2.65 28.78
N ILE A 30 -8.65 2.30 27.91
CA ILE A 30 -10.06 2.20 28.29
C ILE A 30 -10.26 1.13 29.37
N PHE A 31 -9.60 -0.02 29.19
CA PHE A 31 -9.59 -1.12 30.16
C PHE A 31 -9.06 -0.67 31.53
N LEU A 32 -7.90 -0.02 31.57
CA LEU A 32 -7.29 0.45 32.81
C LEU A 32 -8.18 1.50 33.52
N LYS A 33 -8.80 2.43 32.78
CA LYS A 33 -9.74 3.40 33.33
C LYS A 33 -10.98 2.73 33.92
N MET A 34 -11.51 1.72 33.25
CA MET A 34 -12.67 0.96 33.71
C MET A 34 -12.33 0.15 34.98
N LEU A 35 -11.18 -0.49 35.01
CA LEU A 35 -10.68 -1.25 36.17
C LEU A 35 -10.51 -0.35 37.41
N VAL A 36 -9.91 0.82 37.26
CA VAL A 36 -9.74 1.81 38.34
C VAL A 36 -11.12 2.34 38.79
N GLY A 37 -12.03 2.63 37.85
CA GLY A 37 -13.38 3.09 38.19
C GLY A 37 -14.20 2.06 38.99
N GLN A 38 -14.02 0.77 38.69
CA GLN A 38 -14.64 -0.32 39.43
C GLN A 38 -14.04 -0.51 40.81
N MET A 39 -12.71 -0.43 40.95
CA MET A 39 -12.05 -0.54 42.27
C MET A 39 -12.44 0.60 43.24
N THR A 40 -12.80 1.78 42.73
CA THR A 40 -13.17 2.95 43.52
C THR A 40 -14.65 3.00 43.90
N ASN A 41 -15.53 2.31 43.14
CA ASN A 41 -16.99 2.40 43.32
C ASN A 41 -17.68 1.05 43.59
N GLN A 42 -16.96 -0.02 43.89
CA GLN A 42 -17.59 -1.32 44.18
C GLN A 42 -18.29 -1.33 45.56
N ASP A 43 -19.56 -1.70 45.55
CA ASP A 43 -20.28 -2.06 46.77
C ASP A 43 -19.74 -3.41 47.26
N PRO A 44 -19.20 -3.49 48.50
CA PRO A 44 -18.62 -4.73 49.03
C PRO A 44 -19.63 -5.88 49.19
N PHE A 45 -20.92 -5.61 49.11
CA PHE A 45 -22.00 -6.63 49.27
C PHE A 45 -22.53 -7.19 47.95
N ASN A 46 -22.18 -6.59 46.79
CA ASN A 46 -22.67 -7.05 45.51
C ASN A 46 -21.65 -6.86 44.40
N PRO A 47 -20.55 -7.65 44.37
CA PRO A 47 -19.49 -7.50 43.35
C PRO A 47 -20.04 -7.88 41.99
N GLN A 48 -20.02 -6.94 41.04
CA GLN A 48 -20.26 -7.24 39.63
C GLN A 48 -19.02 -7.84 39.00
N ASP A 49 -19.20 -8.97 38.29
CA ASP A 49 -18.09 -9.66 37.60
C ASP A 49 -17.76 -8.96 36.27
N PRO A 50 -16.62 -8.29 36.13
CA PRO A 50 -16.22 -7.57 34.92
C PRO A 50 -15.67 -8.47 33.81
N THR A 51 -15.56 -9.78 34.08
CA THR A 51 -14.85 -10.75 33.20
C THR A 51 -15.42 -10.78 31.79
N GLN A 52 -16.72 -10.62 31.64
CA GLN A 52 -17.39 -10.61 30.33
C GLN A 52 -16.99 -9.38 29.49
N TYR A 53 -16.92 -8.20 30.10
CA TYR A 53 -16.47 -6.97 29.46
C TYR A 53 -14.99 -7.04 29.07
N ILE A 54 -14.17 -7.58 29.94
CA ILE A 54 -12.75 -7.79 29.71
C ILE A 54 -12.53 -8.69 28.51
N THR A 55 -13.28 -9.79 28.41
CA THR A 55 -13.21 -10.72 27.29
C THR A 55 -13.59 -10.05 25.96
N GLN A 56 -14.67 -9.27 25.96
CA GLN A 56 -15.07 -8.53 24.75
C GLN A 56 -14.02 -7.48 24.34
N LEU A 57 -13.48 -6.73 25.29
CA LEU A 57 -12.41 -5.75 25.04
C LEU A 57 -11.13 -6.42 24.47
N ALA A 58 -10.76 -7.60 25.00
CA ALA A 58 -9.64 -8.37 24.48
C ALA A 58 -9.91 -8.83 23.03
N GLN A 59 -11.13 -9.22 22.70
CA GLN A 59 -11.53 -9.56 21.32
C GLN A 59 -11.45 -8.33 20.40
N PHE A 60 -11.95 -7.17 20.84
CA PHE A 60 -11.82 -5.93 20.07
C PHE A 60 -10.37 -5.52 19.85
N SER A 61 -9.54 -5.59 20.89
CA SER A 61 -8.11 -5.30 20.76
C SER A 61 -7.41 -6.24 19.78
N THR A 62 -7.79 -7.51 19.74
CA THR A 62 -7.27 -8.46 18.75
C THR A 62 -7.71 -8.08 17.34
N LEU A 63 -8.96 -7.67 17.14
CA LEU A 63 -9.45 -7.20 15.84
C LEU A 63 -8.74 -5.92 15.39
N GLU A 64 -8.54 -4.95 16.29
CA GLU A 64 -7.77 -3.73 15.99
C GLU A 64 -6.34 -4.06 15.56
N GLN A 65 -5.67 -5.01 16.25
CA GLN A 65 -4.33 -5.45 15.86
C GLN A 65 -4.31 -6.15 14.50
N MET A 66 -5.34 -6.97 14.20
CA MET A 66 -5.46 -7.62 12.89
C MET A 66 -5.69 -6.59 11.78
N MET A 67 -6.52 -5.56 12.01
CA MET A 67 -6.73 -4.47 11.05
C MET A 67 -5.44 -3.69 10.82
N ALA A 68 -4.74 -3.29 11.88
CA ALA A 68 -3.46 -2.59 11.75
C ALA A 68 -2.39 -3.43 11.03
N MET A 69 -2.40 -4.76 11.23
CA MET A 69 -1.52 -5.67 10.50
C MET A 69 -1.88 -5.74 9.02
N ASN A 70 -3.18 -5.78 8.69
CA ASN A 70 -3.64 -5.76 7.30
C ASN A 70 -3.23 -4.46 6.58
N ASP A 71 -3.45 -3.30 7.23
CA ASP A 71 -3.03 -2.00 6.70
C ASP A 71 -1.51 -1.95 6.48
N GLY A 72 -0.74 -2.53 7.40
CA GLY A 72 0.70 -2.68 7.27
C GLY A 72 1.12 -3.54 6.07
N ILE A 73 0.40 -4.62 5.82
CA ILE A 73 0.64 -5.49 4.65
C ILE A 73 0.31 -4.75 3.35
N GLU A 74 -0.82 -4.04 3.28
CA GLU A 74 -1.19 -3.24 2.11
C GLU A 74 -0.13 -2.16 1.81
N TYR A 75 0.35 -1.49 2.85
CA TYR A 75 1.43 -0.51 2.72
C TYR A 75 2.72 -1.14 2.17
N LEU A 76 3.12 -2.31 2.66
CA LEU A 76 4.29 -3.04 2.17
C LEU A 76 4.13 -3.48 0.71
N VAL A 77 2.94 -3.95 0.30
CA VAL A 77 2.63 -4.28 -1.09
C VAL A 77 2.77 -3.04 -1.99
N GLY A 78 2.26 -1.89 -1.53
CA GLY A 78 2.40 -0.62 -2.26
C GLY A 78 3.86 -0.21 -2.47
N ILE A 79 4.69 -0.28 -1.42
CA ILE A 79 6.13 0.01 -1.51
C ILE A 79 6.81 -0.97 -2.47
N ASN A 80 6.53 -2.27 -2.33
CA ASN A 80 7.14 -3.29 -3.17
C ASN A 80 6.83 -3.07 -4.66
N ASN A 81 5.57 -2.75 -4.99
CA ASN A 81 5.19 -2.39 -6.36
C ASN A 81 5.96 -1.17 -6.86
N GLY A 82 6.10 -0.13 -6.05
CA GLY A 82 6.89 1.05 -6.40
C GLY A 82 8.35 0.73 -6.70
N VAL A 83 8.97 -0.14 -5.89
CA VAL A 83 10.35 -0.61 -6.12
C VAL A 83 10.46 -1.40 -7.42
N LEU A 84 9.52 -2.31 -7.69
CA LEU A 84 9.51 -3.11 -8.93
C LEU A 84 9.36 -2.23 -10.17
N VAL A 85 8.44 -1.27 -10.15
CA VAL A 85 8.23 -0.32 -11.27
C VAL A 85 9.48 0.52 -11.50
N ASN A 86 10.09 1.07 -10.45
CA ASN A 86 11.32 1.86 -10.58
C ASN A 86 12.49 1.01 -11.07
N SER A 87 12.62 -0.22 -10.61
CA SER A 87 13.64 -1.17 -11.09
C SER A 87 13.45 -1.51 -12.56
N ALA A 88 12.20 -1.79 -12.98
CA ALA A 88 11.86 -2.06 -14.38
C ALA A 88 12.16 -0.84 -15.26
N LEU A 89 11.80 0.38 -14.82
CA LEU A 89 12.10 1.61 -15.53
C LEU A 89 13.62 1.81 -15.70
N ALA A 90 14.38 1.66 -14.62
CA ALA A 90 15.83 1.82 -14.65
C ALA A 90 16.50 0.82 -15.59
N THR A 91 16.10 -0.45 -15.48
CA THR A 91 16.62 -1.54 -16.33
C THR A 91 16.28 -1.28 -17.81
N SER A 92 15.00 -0.95 -18.08
CA SER A 92 14.55 -0.70 -19.45
C SER A 92 15.19 0.53 -20.06
N SER A 93 15.42 1.57 -19.28
CA SER A 93 16.10 2.80 -19.76
C SER A 93 17.52 2.51 -20.25
N ALA A 94 18.22 1.57 -19.62
CA ALA A 94 19.54 1.12 -20.05
C ALA A 94 19.52 0.32 -21.37
N LEU A 95 18.34 -0.13 -21.80
CA LEU A 95 18.15 -0.89 -23.04
C LEU A 95 17.74 -0.01 -24.22
N ILE A 96 17.56 1.30 -24.03
CA ILE A 96 17.21 2.21 -25.12
C ILE A 96 18.31 2.16 -26.20
N GLY A 97 17.87 1.96 -27.44
CA GLY A 97 18.74 1.79 -28.60
C GLY A 97 19.19 0.35 -28.88
N LYS A 98 18.97 -0.58 -27.95
CA LYS A 98 19.26 -2.00 -28.15
C LYS A 98 18.13 -2.71 -28.89
N GLU A 99 18.47 -3.79 -29.58
CA GLU A 99 17.50 -4.70 -30.18
C GLU A 99 16.95 -5.65 -29.10
N ILE A 100 15.61 -5.76 -29.06
CA ILE A 100 14.91 -6.59 -28.08
C ILE A 100 13.92 -7.52 -28.77
N GLU A 101 13.63 -8.64 -28.14
CA GLU A 101 12.56 -9.57 -28.51
C GLU A 101 11.49 -9.55 -27.44
N LEU A 102 10.24 -9.50 -27.88
CA LEU A 102 9.04 -9.41 -27.08
C LEU A 102 8.12 -10.56 -27.44
N CYS A 103 7.42 -11.10 -26.46
CA CYS A 103 6.42 -12.14 -26.63
C CYS A 103 5.09 -11.67 -26.01
N VAL A 104 4.05 -11.54 -26.80
CA VAL A 104 2.74 -11.03 -26.38
C VAL A 104 1.67 -12.05 -26.71
N PRO A 105 0.77 -12.39 -25.78
CA PRO A 105 -0.40 -13.21 -26.09
C PRO A 105 -1.34 -12.44 -27.04
N ASP A 106 -1.83 -13.11 -28.07
CA ASP A 106 -2.87 -12.58 -28.94
C ASP A 106 -4.28 -12.76 -28.33
N ASP A 107 -5.30 -12.26 -29.00
CA ASP A 107 -6.71 -12.38 -28.57
C ASP A 107 -7.21 -13.84 -28.46
N LYS A 108 -6.47 -14.80 -29.03
CA LYS A 108 -6.78 -16.23 -28.99
C LYS A 108 -5.96 -16.98 -27.94
N GLY A 109 -5.05 -16.30 -27.25
CA GLY A 109 -4.14 -16.90 -26.27
C GLY A 109 -2.90 -17.56 -26.90
N GLU A 110 -2.68 -17.38 -28.21
CA GLU A 110 -1.44 -17.76 -28.87
C GLU A 110 -0.38 -16.66 -28.66
N THR A 111 0.87 -17.03 -28.55
CA THR A 111 1.96 -16.07 -28.36
C THR A 111 2.48 -15.58 -29.70
N VAL A 112 2.58 -14.27 -29.85
CA VAL A 112 3.19 -13.61 -31.02
C VAL A 112 4.50 -12.97 -30.60
N ASP A 113 5.56 -13.29 -31.33
CA ASP A 113 6.89 -12.76 -31.12
C ASP A 113 7.11 -11.50 -31.95
N TYR A 114 7.61 -10.45 -31.31
CA TYR A 114 8.00 -9.21 -31.96
C TYR A 114 9.48 -8.97 -31.72
N SER A 115 10.15 -8.39 -32.72
CA SER A 115 11.54 -7.93 -32.56
C SER A 115 11.68 -6.49 -33.04
N GLY A 116 12.53 -5.72 -32.39
CA GLY A 116 12.72 -4.32 -32.75
C GLY A 116 13.67 -3.58 -31.85
N THR A 117 13.89 -2.33 -32.15
CA THR A 117 14.76 -1.44 -31.36
C THR A 117 13.93 -0.66 -30.35
N LEU A 118 14.34 -0.71 -29.09
CA LEU A 118 13.71 0.09 -28.02
C LEU A 118 14.02 1.59 -28.22
N LYS A 119 12.98 2.40 -28.30
CA LYS A 119 13.06 3.85 -28.54
C LYS A 119 12.85 4.68 -27.28
N SER A 120 11.83 4.33 -26.51
CA SER A 120 11.53 5.04 -25.26
C SER A 120 10.89 4.09 -24.24
N VAL A 121 10.88 4.54 -22.99
CA VAL A 121 10.26 3.83 -21.87
C VAL A 121 9.36 4.81 -21.13
N SER A 122 8.16 4.39 -20.79
CA SER A 122 7.18 5.20 -20.06
C SER A 122 6.55 4.43 -18.91
N ILE A 123 5.96 5.16 -17.97
CA ILE A 123 5.14 4.57 -16.90
C ILE A 123 3.70 5.08 -17.10
N LYS A 124 2.75 4.16 -17.15
CA LYS A 124 1.31 4.44 -17.19
C LYS A 124 0.62 3.54 -16.16
N ASP A 125 -0.14 4.12 -15.28
CA ASP A 125 -0.91 3.41 -14.25
C ASP A 125 -0.10 2.36 -13.46
N GLY A 126 1.14 2.73 -13.08
CA GLY A 126 2.03 1.84 -12.32
C GLY A 126 2.64 0.69 -13.13
N THR A 127 2.49 0.69 -14.45
CA THR A 127 3.09 -0.30 -15.35
C THR A 127 4.12 0.37 -16.25
N VAL A 128 5.25 -0.28 -16.45
CA VAL A 128 6.30 0.19 -17.38
C VAL A 128 5.97 -0.31 -18.78
N TYR A 129 6.01 0.60 -19.75
CA TYR A 129 5.80 0.34 -21.16
C TYR A 129 7.04 0.66 -21.97
N LEU A 130 7.27 -0.14 -22.99
CA LEU A 130 8.37 -0.07 -23.93
C LEU A 130 7.83 0.36 -25.30
N GLU A 131 8.29 1.50 -25.82
CA GLU A 131 8.05 1.89 -27.20
C GLU A 131 9.12 1.29 -28.11
N VAL A 132 8.72 0.39 -28.99
CA VAL A 132 9.64 -0.39 -29.82
C VAL A 132 9.36 -0.11 -31.29
N LYS A 133 10.40 0.25 -32.02
CA LYS A 133 10.37 0.31 -33.48
C LYS A 133 10.59 -1.09 -34.01
N LEU A 134 9.54 -1.70 -34.56
CA LEU A 134 9.55 -3.06 -35.09
C LEU A 134 10.51 -3.20 -36.25
N SER A 135 11.21 -4.33 -36.34
CA SER A 135 12.19 -4.59 -37.37
C SER A 135 11.56 -4.95 -38.72
N ASP A 136 10.36 -5.53 -38.71
CA ASP A 136 9.63 -5.98 -39.89
C ASP A 136 8.86 -4.85 -40.61
N THR A 137 8.09 -4.07 -39.82
CA THR A 137 7.22 -3.02 -40.36
C THR A 137 7.78 -1.61 -40.24
N GLY A 138 8.75 -1.40 -39.34
CA GLY A 138 9.26 -0.09 -38.99
C GLY A 138 8.31 0.76 -38.15
N GLU A 139 7.14 0.23 -37.82
CA GLU A 139 6.17 0.91 -36.95
C GLU A 139 6.68 1.00 -35.49
N ILE A 140 6.23 2.04 -34.79
CA ILE A 140 6.46 2.15 -33.35
C ILE A 140 5.23 1.64 -32.63
N LYS A 141 5.41 0.59 -31.83
CA LYS A 141 4.35 0.01 -31.00
C LYS A 141 4.77 0.00 -29.53
N GLU A 142 3.78 0.10 -28.66
CA GLU A 142 3.95 0.09 -27.22
C GLU A 142 3.64 -1.30 -26.65
N PHE A 143 4.51 -1.81 -25.80
CA PHE A 143 4.41 -3.12 -25.18
C PHE A 143 4.67 -3.01 -23.67
N PRO A 144 3.99 -3.78 -22.82
CA PRO A 144 4.31 -3.83 -21.41
C PRO A 144 5.70 -4.45 -21.19
N TYR A 145 6.44 -3.96 -20.19
CA TYR A 145 7.76 -4.49 -19.84
C TYR A 145 7.76 -6.00 -19.59
N SER A 146 6.66 -6.55 -19.08
CA SER A 146 6.48 -7.98 -18.82
C SER A 146 6.56 -8.85 -20.09
N SER A 147 6.42 -8.27 -21.28
CA SER A 147 6.53 -8.98 -22.55
C SER A 147 7.98 -9.12 -23.04
N LEU A 148 8.95 -8.47 -22.38
CA LEU A 148 10.36 -8.55 -22.77
C LEU A 148 10.94 -9.94 -22.47
N VAL A 149 11.41 -10.62 -23.52
CA VAL A 149 11.97 -11.98 -23.40
C VAL A 149 13.47 -11.97 -23.54
N LYS A 150 14.01 -11.14 -24.45
CA LYS A 150 15.44 -11.16 -24.77
C LYS A 150 15.95 -9.78 -25.17
N VAL A 151 17.20 -9.52 -24.85
CA VAL A 151 17.95 -8.34 -25.29
C VAL A 151 19.13 -8.83 -26.12
N LYS A 152 19.30 -8.27 -27.32
CA LYS A 152 20.45 -8.55 -28.15
C LYS A 152 21.48 -7.44 -28.01
N ASP A 153 22.70 -7.82 -28.03
CA ASP A 153 23.82 -6.85 -28.10
C ASP A 153 24.06 -6.49 -29.56
N ASN A 154 24.04 -5.18 -29.86
CA ASN A 154 24.28 -4.68 -31.23
C ASN A 154 25.80 -4.65 -31.55
N THR A 155 26.64 -5.44 -30.87
CA THR A 155 28.11 -5.44 -31.03
C THR A 155 28.56 -6.41 -32.13
N GLU A 156 27.82 -6.55 -33.25
CA GLU A 156 28.34 -7.17 -34.45
C GLU A 156 28.11 -6.25 -35.66
N GLY A 157 29.12 -5.46 -35.96
CA GLY A 157 29.19 -4.62 -37.15
C GLY A 157 30.58 -3.96 -37.26
#